data_1c72a1f8a24daa3e16ef1dbd94576e3f
#
_entry.id   1c72a1f8a24daa3e16ef1dbd94576e3f
#
_cell.length_a   1.000
_cell.length_b   1.000
_cell.length_c   1.000
_cell.angle_alpha   90.00
_cell.angle_beta   90.00
_cell.angle_gamma   90.00
#
_symmetry.space_group_name_H-M   'P 1'
#
loop_
_entity.id
_entity.type
_entity.pdbx_description
1 polymer ?
#
loop_
_entity_poly.entity_id
_entity_poly.type
_entity_poly.pdbx_seq_one_letter_code
_entity_poly.pdbx_strand_id
1 'polypeptide(L)'
;MLRRVGLLEKIVMGFKFAVIGGGAWGSAIANLLARLNNGRVIIWAKEKEVVNEINTQNKNSLFLEGIELEKNIYATDNISEAIAPFIFYVTPAQHFKKIVSLQKKYIDEKSELIICSKGIEISSGKLLSEIISIILPNTNYYILSGPSFANEVAKNKPAALVLASNNIKKAIKLSSFLSSKNFRLYPSDDVIGVQLGAAIKNVYAISSGIVSGLNYGENAGAALLTRAISEMVRISIGLGGNKDTIFGLSGVGDILLTCTSESSRNFSLGIAIGKGLKIEEIIKNRTTIAEGYYTTKAIYNLAQTLGIDAPILKSVYDILYNTANPIHEAEVLLKRPIKESEFY
;
A
#
# COMPACT_ATOMS: atom_id res chain seq x y z
N MET A 1 2.36 28.15 -28.22
CA MET A 1 2.05 26.73 -28.05
C MET A 1 3.26 25.81 -28.36
N LEU A 2 3.96 25.99 -29.45
CA LEU A 2 5.14 25.18 -29.88
C LEU A 2 6.37 25.22 -28.94
N ARG A 3 6.62 26.31 -28.20
CA ARG A 3 7.74 26.39 -27.24
C ARG A 3 7.54 25.56 -25.95
N ARG A 4 6.29 25.25 -25.55
CA ARG A 4 6.00 24.40 -24.40
C ARG A 4 6.18 22.92 -24.69
N VAL A 5 5.92 22.47 -25.92
CA VAL A 5 6.12 21.08 -26.34
C VAL A 5 7.60 20.71 -26.30
N GLY A 6 8.48 21.58 -26.83
CA GLY A 6 9.93 21.32 -26.84
C GLY A 6 10.60 21.36 -25.46
N LEU A 7 10.00 22.04 -24.46
CA LEU A 7 10.47 22.03 -23.07
C LEU A 7 10.06 20.73 -22.35
N LEU A 8 8.83 20.25 -22.59
CA LEU A 8 8.34 18.97 -22.10
C LEU A 8 9.14 17.80 -22.66
N GLU A 9 9.45 17.80 -23.96
CA GLU A 9 10.30 16.78 -24.57
C GLU A 9 11.73 16.76 -24.00
N LYS A 10 12.33 17.93 -23.71
CA LYS A 10 13.65 18.02 -23.08
C LYS A 10 13.67 17.58 -21.62
N ILE A 11 12.58 17.79 -20.88
CA ILE A 11 12.45 17.36 -19.47
C ILE A 11 12.23 15.84 -19.41
N VAL A 12 11.37 15.28 -20.27
CA VAL A 12 11.06 13.85 -20.33
C VAL A 12 12.26 13.00 -20.79
N MET A 13 13.13 13.51 -21.64
CA MET A 13 14.33 12.78 -22.13
C MET A 13 15.42 12.54 -21.08
N GLY A 14 15.25 13.02 -19.83
CA GLY A 14 16.27 12.86 -18.78
C GLY A 14 15.90 11.95 -17.62
N PHE A 15 14.63 11.71 -17.36
CA PHE A 15 14.20 10.89 -16.23
C PHE A 15 13.88 9.47 -16.65
N LYS A 16 14.45 8.48 -15.92
CA LYS A 16 14.17 7.07 -16.11
C LYS A 16 12.94 6.62 -15.34
N PHE A 17 12.72 7.22 -14.19
CA PHE A 17 11.66 6.88 -13.23
C PHE A 17 10.87 8.11 -12.84
N ALA A 18 9.55 7.97 -12.72
CA ALA A 18 8.66 8.93 -12.09
C ALA A 18 8.00 8.28 -10.86
N VAL A 19 7.95 8.99 -9.75
CA VAL A 19 7.27 8.55 -8.52
C VAL A 19 6.15 9.53 -8.21
N ILE A 20 4.93 9.04 -8.16
CA ILE A 20 3.74 9.86 -7.95
C ILE A 20 3.27 9.71 -6.52
N GLY A 21 3.68 10.67 -5.67
CA GLY A 21 3.40 10.73 -4.24
C GLY A 21 4.67 10.94 -3.41
N GLY A 22 4.82 12.13 -2.84
CA GLY A 22 5.98 12.56 -2.03
C GLY A 22 5.90 12.17 -0.55
N GLY A 23 5.06 11.20 -0.17
CA GLY A 23 5.02 10.67 1.19
C GLY A 23 6.23 9.79 1.55
N ALA A 24 6.26 9.22 2.78
CA ALA A 24 7.37 8.39 3.25
C ALA A 24 7.71 7.26 2.28
N TRP A 25 6.71 6.47 1.84
CA TRP A 25 6.93 5.36 0.92
C TRP A 25 7.38 5.81 -0.47
N GLY A 26 6.80 6.91 -1.00
CA GLY A 26 7.22 7.46 -2.28
C GLY A 26 8.66 7.97 -2.26
N SER A 27 9.06 8.68 -1.20
CA SER A 27 10.45 9.13 -1.02
C SER A 27 11.41 7.95 -0.88
N ALA A 28 11.02 6.87 -0.18
CA ALA A 28 11.84 5.66 -0.07
C ALA A 28 12.01 4.94 -1.41
N ILE A 29 10.93 4.82 -2.21
CA ILE A 29 10.98 4.27 -3.58
C ILE A 29 11.84 5.16 -4.48
N ALA A 30 11.67 6.48 -4.45
CA ALA A 30 12.51 7.39 -5.24
C ALA A 30 13.99 7.22 -4.90
N ASN A 31 14.32 7.12 -3.61
CA ASN A 31 15.69 6.92 -3.13
C ASN A 31 16.27 5.57 -3.59
N LEU A 32 15.47 4.51 -3.53
CA LEU A 32 15.84 3.19 -4.05
C LEU A 32 16.13 3.24 -5.56
N LEU A 33 15.21 3.82 -6.35
CA LEU A 33 15.31 3.90 -7.81
C LEU A 33 16.48 4.76 -8.27
N ALA A 34 16.79 5.82 -7.53
CA ALA A 34 17.92 6.70 -7.79
C ALA A 34 19.28 5.98 -7.64
N ARG A 35 19.36 4.98 -6.76
CA ARG A 35 20.53 4.09 -6.60
C ARG A 35 20.65 3.05 -7.71
N LEU A 36 19.53 2.71 -8.36
CA LEU A 36 19.53 1.72 -9.43
C LEU A 36 20.10 2.33 -10.72
N ASN A 37 21.30 1.87 -11.13
CA ASN A 37 21.94 2.24 -12.39
C ASN A 37 22.06 3.76 -12.63
N ASN A 38 22.30 4.55 -11.58
CA ASN A 38 22.35 6.01 -11.63
C ASN A 38 21.12 6.64 -12.33
N GLY A 39 19.94 6.04 -12.16
CA GLY A 39 18.72 6.51 -12.80
C GLY A 39 18.27 7.86 -12.22
N ARG A 40 18.04 8.86 -13.11
CA ARG A 40 17.39 10.11 -12.69
C ARG A 40 15.94 9.84 -12.35
N VAL A 41 15.49 10.35 -11.21
CA VAL A 41 14.12 10.18 -10.70
C VAL A 41 13.44 11.54 -10.61
N ILE A 42 12.20 11.63 -11.09
CA ILE A 42 11.32 12.75 -10.79
C ILE A 42 10.23 12.30 -9.81
N ILE A 43 10.07 13.01 -8.71
CA ILE A 43 9.02 12.75 -7.72
C ILE A 43 8.00 13.87 -7.72
N TRP A 44 6.72 13.51 -7.85
CA TRP A 44 5.64 14.46 -7.64
C TRP A 44 5.20 14.46 -6.19
N ALA A 45 5.20 15.64 -5.57
CA ALA A 45 4.64 15.88 -4.26
C ALA A 45 3.61 17.03 -4.33
N LYS A 46 2.54 16.89 -3.55
CA LYS A 46 1.50 17.93 -3.46
C LYS A 46 1.97 19.13 -2.64
N GLU A 47 2.77 18.85 -1.62
CA GLU A 47 3.27 19.82 -0.65
C GLU A 47 4.48 20.57 -1.22
N LYS A 48 4.37 21.88 -1.41
CA LYS A 48 5.45 22.72 -1.97
C LYS A 48 6.69 22.76 -1.10
N GLU A 49 6.54 22.69 0.20
CA GLU A 49 7.64 22.57 1.16
C GLU A 49 8.46 21.31 0.93
N VAL A 50 7.81 20.16 0.68
CA VAL A 50 8.49 18.89 0.34
C VAL A 50 9.26 19.03 -0.96
N VAL A 51 8.64 19.62 -2.00
CA VAL A 51 9.31 19.86 -3.28
C VAL A 51 10.55 20.73 -3.11
N ASN A 52 10.43 21.83 -2.37
CA ASN A 52 11.56 22.74 -2.11
C ASN A 52 12.68 22.04 -1.33
N GLU A 53 12.34 21.34 -0.24
CA GLU A 53 13.32 20.65 0.59
C GLU A 53 14.08 19.55 -0.17
N ILE A 54 13.39 18.74 -0.98
CA ILE A 54 14.04 17.73 -1.82
C ILE A 54 15.02 18.38 -2.80
N ASN A 55 14.60 19.45 -3.49
CA ASN A 55 15.42 20.08 -4.53
C ASN A 55 16.61 20.87 -3.99
N THR A 56 16.52 21.40 -2.75
CA THR A 56 17.57 22.27 -2.18
C THR A 56 18.46 21.55 -1.17
N GLN A 57 17.91 20.55 -0.46
CA GLN A 57 18.59 19.91 0.68
C GLN A 57 18.70 18.39 0.54
N ASN A 58 18.11 17.77 -0.48
CA ASN A 58 18.00 16.32 -0.66
C ASN A 58 17.37 15.63 0.56
N LYS A 59 16.31 16.21 1.12
CA LYS A 59 15.60 15.70 2.30
C LYS A 59 14.09 15.80 2.12
N ASN A 60 13.37 15.00 2.90
CA ASN A 60 11.92 15.10 3.07
C ASN A 60 11.62 14.93 4.56
N SER A 61 11.87 15.96 5.34
CA SER A 61 11.77 15.92 6.81
C SER A 61 10.33 15.73 7.29
N LEU A 62 9.36 16.19 6.49
CA LEU A 62 7.92 16.06 6.81
C LEU A 62 7.46 14.59 6.86
N PHE A 63 7.93 13.76 5.93
CA PHE A 63 7.43 12.39 5.79
C PHE A 63 8.46 11.30 6.00
N LEU A 64 9.76 11.60 5.88
CA LEU A 64 10.87 10.64 5.97
C LEU A 64 12.06 11.28 6.69
N GLU A 65 11.82 11.67 7.93
CA GLU A 65 12.80 12.36 8.78
C GLU A 65 14.10 11.56 8.95
N GLY A 66 15.22 12.26 8.98
CA GLY A 66 16.55 11.68 9.22
C GLY A 66 17.13 10.87 8.05
N ILE A 67 16.52 10.95 6.86
CA ILE A 67 17.03 10.29 5.64
C ILE A 67 17.55 11.35 4.67
N GLU A 68 18.79 11.19 4.21
CA GLU A 68 19.32 11.90 3.07
C GLU A 68 18.94 11.17 1.78
N LEU A 69 18.38 11.92 0.85
CA LEU A 69 17.96 11.41 -0.47
C LEU A 69 19.11 11.53 -1.48
N GLU A 70 19.11 10.67 -2.48
CA GLU A 70 20.10 10.70 -3.56
C GLU A 70 19.97 12.00 -4.38
N LYS A 71 21.11 12.58 -4.78
CA LYS A 71 21.21 13.87 -5.47
C LYS A 71 20.61 13.89 -6.89
N ASN A 72 20.31 12.73 -7.46
CA ASN A 72 19.68 12.56 -8.78
C ASN A 72 18.15 12.43 -8.70
N ILE A 73 17.55 12.80 -7.56
CA ILE A 73 16.11 12.94 -7.36
C ILE A 73 15.74 14.42 -7.53
N TYR A 74 14.72 14.68 -8.35
CA TYR A 74 14.13 16.00 -8.59
C TYR A 74 12.65 15.96 -8.21
N ALA A 75 12.18 16.97 -7.51
CA ALA A 75 10.80 17.07 -7.08
C ALA A 75 10.03 18.14 -7.86
N THR A 76 8.73 17.91 -8.07
CA THR A 76 7.81 18.86 -8.70
C THR A 76 6.43 18.77 -8.05
N ASP A 77 5.72 19.90 -7.99
CA ASP A 77 4.29 19.95 -7.65
C ASP A 77 3.38 19.94 -8.90
N ASN A 78 3.98 19.97 -10.09
CA ASN A 78 3.26 19.88 -11.36
C ASN A 78 3.18 18.42 -11.84
N ILE A 79 2.00 17.81 -11.70
CA ILE A 79 1.75 16.41 -12.06
C ILE A 79 2.07 16.10 -13.54
N SER A 80 1.99 17.09 -14.43
CA SER A 80 2.28 16.91 -15.85
C SER A 80 3.77 16.76 -16.19
N GLU A 81 4.66 17.13 -15.28
CA GLU A 81 6.10 16.99 -15.42
C GLU A 81 6.61 15.65 -14.92
N ALA A 82 5.84 15.00 -14.01
CA ALA A 82 6.23 13.73 -13.39
C ALA A 82 5.91 12.54 -14.31
N ILE A 83 6.56 12.47 -15.47
CA ILE A 83 6.41 11.45 -16.51
C ILE A 83 7.77 10.84 -16.83
N ALA A 84 7.79 9.51 -17.00
CA ALA A 84 8.98 8.74 -17.36
C ALA A 84 8.54 7.39 -17.95
N PRO A 85 9.48 6.60 -18.55
CA PRO A 85 9.18 5.24 -19.01
C PRO A 85 8.63 4.31 -17.92
N PHE A 86 9.07 4.48 -16.66
CA PHE A 86 8.58 3.73 -15.51
C PHE A 86 7.94 4.69 -14.50
N ILE A 87 6.64 4.53 -14.25
CA ILE A 87 5.86 5.41 -13.38
C ILE A 87 5.36 4.63 -12.16
N PHE A 88 5.78 5.03 -10.97
CA PHE A 88 5.44 4.42 -9.70
C PHE A 88 4.35 5.22 -9.00
N TYR A 89 3.15 4.67 -8.86
CA TYR A 89 2.05 5.27 -8.13
C TYR A 89 2.11 4.90 -6.66
N VAL A 90 2.35 5.89 -5.81
CA VAL A 90 2.55 5.73 -4.35
C VAL A 90 1.59 6.63 -3.56
N THR A 91 0.53 7.06 -4.19
CA THR A 91 -0.51 7.90 -3.58
C THR A 91 -1.46 7.08 -2.71
N PRO A 92 -2.14 7.69 -1.73
CA PRO A 92 -3.23 7.01 -1.03
C PRO A 92 -4.28 6.46 -2.01
N ALA A 93 -4.82 5.26 -1.72
CA ALA A 93 -5.74 4.55 -2.61
C ALA A 93 -6.96 5.40 -3.01
N GLN A 94 -7.49 6.21 -2.09
CA GLN A 94 -8.68 7.05 -2.33
C GLN A 94 -8.40 8.23 -3.29
N HIS A 95 -7.14 8.56 -3.54
CA HIS A 95 -6.74 9.61 -4.49
C HIS A 95 -6.27 9.05 -5.83
N PHE A 96 -6.04 7.74 -5.93
CA PHE A 96 -5.43 7.07 -7.07
C PHE A 96 -6.16 7.37 -8.39
N LYS A 97 -7.48 7.16 -8.45
CA LYS A 97 -8.31 7.40 -9.63
C LYS A 97 -8.17 8.83 -10.16
N LYS A 98 -8.29 9.82 -9.26
CA LYS A 98 -8.15 11.24 -9.62
C LYS A 98 -6.76 11.54 -10.18
N ILE A 99 -5.72 11.04 -9.56
CA ILE A 99 -4.33 11.29 -9.95
C ILE A 99 -4.03 10.66 -11.32
N VAL A 100 -4.40 9.40 -11.54
CA VAL A 100 -4.22 8.72 -12.84
C VAL A 100 -5.00 9.45 -13.94
N SER A 101 -6.23 9.90 -13.66
CA SER A 101 -7.05 10.66 -14.61
C SER A 101 -6.40 12.00 -15.00
N LEU A 102 -5.76 12.69 -14.08
CA LEU A 102 -5.03 13.93 -14.36
C LEU A 102 -3.79 13.69 -15.25
N GLN A 103 -3.11 12.57 -15.08
CA GLN A 103 -1.92 12.21 -15.85
C GLN A 103 -2.23 11.58 -17.20
N LYS A 104 -3.42 11.00 -17.41
CA LYS A 104 -3.78 10.20 -18.59
C LYS A 104 -3.28 10.78 -19.93
N LYS A 105 -3.43 12.07 -20.13
CA LYS A 105 -3.06 12.75 -21.39
C LYS A 105 -1.55 12.93 -21.62
N TYR A 106 -0.74 12.64 -20.61
CA TYR A 106 0.72 12.79 -20.66
C TYR A 106 1.45 11.46 -20.65
N ILE A 107 0.75 10.35 -20.34
CA ILE A 107 1.33 9.00 -20.27
C ILE A 107 1.43 8.41 -21.67
N ASP A 108 2.61 7.92 -22.03
CA ASP A 108 2.82 7.13 -23.24
C ASP A 108 2.29 5.70 -23.03
N GLU A 109 1.65 5.11 -24.04
CA GLU A 109 1.17 3.72 -24.00
C GLU A 109 2.29 2.70 -23.75
N LYS A 110 3.54 3.06 -24.04
CA LYS A 110 4.73 2.25 -23.77
C LYS A 110 5.24 2.38 -22.33
N SER A 111 4.69 3.30 -21.55
CA SER A 111 5.08 3.45 -20.15
C SER A 111 4.68 2.22 -19.35
N GLU A 112 5.56 1.81 -18.44
CA GLU A 112 5.33 0.72 -17.48
C GLU A 112 4.83 1.36 -16.18
N LEU A 113 3.62 1.00 -15.73
CA LEU A 113 2.96 1.63 -14.58
C LEU A 113 3.02 0.69 -13.36
N ILE A 114 3.69 1.11 -12.29
CA ILE A 114 3.88 0.31 -11.09
C ILE A 114 3.01 0.87 -9.96
N ILE A 115 2.00 0.10 -9.55
CA ILE A 115 1.10 0.46 -8.46
C ILE A 115 1.71 -0.02 -7.14
N CYS A 116 2.16 0.94 -6.32
CA CYS A 116 2.69 0.73 -4.97
C CYS A 116 1.68 1.15 -3.89
N SER A 117 0.57 1.76 -4.29
CA SER A 117 -0.53 2.15 -3.42
C SER A 117 -1.21 0.90 -2.87
N LYS A 118 -1.57 0.92 -1.58
CA LYS A 118 -2.18 -0.20 -0.87
C LYS A 118 -3.60 0.18 -0.45
N GLY A 119 -4.60 -0.56 -0.92
CA GLY A 119 -6.00 -0.28 -0.57
C GLY A 119 -6.96 -0.55 -1.72
N ILE A 120 -8.23 -0.24 -1.47
CA ILE A 120 -9.37 -0.39 -2.38
C ILE A 120 -10.11 0.95 -2.43
N GLU A 121 -10.57 1.38 -3.61
CA GLU A 121 -11.36 2.60 -3.72
C GLU A 121 -12.74 2.40 -3.11
N ILE A 122 -13.09 3.20 -2.10
CA ILE A 122 -14.37 3.05 -1.37
C ILE A 122 -15.56 3.32 -2.28
N SER A 123 -15.47 4.33 -3.15
CA SER A 123 -16.61 4.80 -3.95
C SER A 123 -17.10 3.77 -4.95
N SER A 124 -16.22 2.94 -5.49
CA SER A 124 -16.55 1.92 -6.49
C SER A 124 -16.37 0.47 -6.01
N GLY A 125 -15.71 0.27 -4.86
CA GLY A 125 -15.30 -1.07 -4.41
C GLY A 125 -14.22 -1.73 -5.28
N LYS A 126 -13.61 -0.98 -6.23
CA LYS A 126 -12.67 -1.53 -7.21
C LYS A 126 -11.24 -1.60 -6.67
N LEU A 127 -10.53 -2.64 -7.11
CA LEU A 127 -9.09 -2.71 -7.00
C LEU A 127 -8.42 -1.63 -7.86
N LEU A 128 -7.23 -1.18 -7.46
CA LEU A 128 -6.51 -0.14 -8.21
C LEU A 128 -6.09 -0.60 -9.61
N SER A 129 -5.87 -1.91 -9.79
CA SER A 129 -5.64 -2.52 -11.11
C SER A 129 -6.85 -2.41 -12.04
N GLU A 130 -8.06 -2.55 -11.53
CA GLU A 130 -9.28 -2.36 -12.31
C GLU A 130 -9.44 -0.89 -12.72
N ILE A 131 -9.16 0.03 -11.79
CA ILE A 131 -9.23 1.47 -12.05
C ILE A 131 -8.25 1.87 -13.16
N ILE A 132 -7.00 1.40 -13.08
CA ILE A 132 -5.99 1.76 -14.08
C ILE A 132 -6.32 1.16 -15.45
N SER A 133 -6.86 -0.07 -15.49
CA SER A 133 -7.29 -0.72 -16.74
C SER A 133 -8.45 0.02 -17.42
N ILE A 134 -9.34 0.65 -16.64
CA ILE A 134 -10.43 1.47 -17.19
C ILE A 134 -9.91 2.80 -17.73
N ILE A 135 -8.97 3.45 -17.04
CA ILE A 135 -8.48 4.78 -17.42
C ILE A 135 -7.44 4.69 -18.55
N LEU A 136 -6.56 3.69 -18.48
CA LEU A 136 -5.41 3.47 -19.37
C LEU A 136 -5.39 2.03 -19.90
N PRO A 137 -6.36 1.63 -20.75
CA PRO A 137 -6.57 0.22 -21.14
C PRO A 137 -5.41 -0.40 -21.94
N ASN A 138 -4.60 0.41 -22.61
CA ASN A 138 -3.51 -0.07 -23.48
C ASN A 138 -2.15 -0.05 -22.80
N THR A 139 -2.07 0.36 -21.51
CA THR A 139 -0.80 0.44 -20.79
C THR A 139 -0.54 -0.81 -19.95
N ASN A 140 0.75 -1.16 -19.85
CA ASN A 140 1.15 -2.24 -18.94
C ASN A 140 1.14 -1.74 -17.51
N TYR A 141 0.61 -2.57 -16.60
CA TYR A 141 0.69 -2.25 -15.18
C TYR A 141 1.18 -3.43 -14.34
N TYR A 142 1.72 -3.10 -13.18
CA TYR A 142 2.28 -4.02 -12.21
C TYR A 142 1.84 -3.62 -10.81
N ILE A 143 1.78 -4.59 -9.91
CA ILE A 143 1.53 -4.35 -8.49
C ILE A 143 2.80 -4.65 -7.72
N LEU A 144 3.28 -3.70 -6.94
CA LEU A 144 4.42 -3.87 -6.06
C LEU A 144 3.95 -3.92 -4.61
N SER A 145 4.13 -5.06 -3.94
CA SER A 145 3.73 -5.25 -2.55
C SER A 145 4.61 -6.25 -1.81
N GLY A 146 4.62 -6.13 -0.47
CA GLY A 146 5.36 -6.99 0.45
C GLY A 146 5.83 -6.22 1.68
N PRO A 147 6.55 -6.88 2.60
CA PRO A 147 7.04 -6.29 3.83
C PRO A 147 8.10 -5.21 3.53
N SER A 148 7.76 -3.95 3.81
CA SER A 148 8.59 -2.81 3.39
C SER A 148 8.27 -1.55 4.18
N PHE A 149 8.89 -1.37 5.34
CA PHE A 149 8.85 -0.07 6.00
C PHE A 149 9.71 0.95 5.24
N ALA A 150 9.13 2.11 4.98
CA ALA A 150 9.74 3.17 4.19
C ALA A 150 11.15 3.57 4.70
N ASN A 151 11.29 3.74 6.02
CA ASN A 151 12.57 4.11 6.63
C ASN A 151 13.66 3.05 6.40
N GLU A 152 13.32 1.76 6.43
CA GLU A 152 14.27 0.68 6.22
C GLU A 152 14.71 0.58 4.75
N VAL A 153 13.75 0.65 3.82
CA VAL A 153 14.05 0.66 2.38
C VAL A 153 14.89 1.90 2.01
N ALA A 154 14.54 3.07 2.55
CA ALA A 154 15.31 4.30 2.32
C ALA A 154 16.75 4.20 2.84
N LYS A 155 16.98 3.49 3.95
CA LYS A 155 18.31 3.17 4.52
C LYS A 155 19.02 2.01 3.80
N ASN A 156 18.47 1.53 2.68
CA ASN A 156 19.02 0.42 1.91
C ASN A 156 19.17 -0.88 2.71
N LYS A 157 18.30 -1.11 3.72
CA LYS A 157 18.25 -2.39 4.42
C LYS A 157 17.62 -3.45 3.53
N PRO A 158 17.94 -4.75 3.72
CA PRO A 158 17.38 -5.82 2.93
C PRO A 158 15.85 -5.84 2.97
N ALA A 159 15.23 -5.92 1.80
CA ALA A 159 13.79 -6.07 1.63
C ALA A 159 13.49 -7.02 0.46
N ALA A 160 12.38 -7.74 0.59
CA ALA A 160 11.88 -8.64 -0.44
C ALA A 160 10.39 -8.40 -0.66
N LEU A 161 10.00 -8.14 -1.91
CA LEU A 161 8.63 -7.82 -2.30
C LEU A 161 8.20 -8.69 -3.49
N VAL A 162 6.92 -8.65 -3.81
CA VAL A 162 6.33 -9.25 -5.01
C VAL A 162 6.07 -8.15 -6.04
N LEU A 163 6.39 -8.44 -7.30
CA LEU A 163 5.98 -7.65 -8.44
C LEU A 163 5.04 -8.49 -9.32
N ALA A 164 3.75 -8.19 -9.29
CA ALA A 164 2.73 -8.93 -10.02
C ALA A 164 2.30 -8.22 -11.30
N SER A 165 2.02 -9.00 -12.34
CA SER A 165 1.42 -8.52 -13.61
C SER A 165 0.64 -9.67 -14.25
N ASN A 166 -0.44 -9.36 -14.97
CA ASN A 166 -1.18 -10.33 -15.78
C ASN A 166 -0.32 -11.01 -16.86
N ASN A 167 0.89 -10.52 -17.08
CA ASN A 167 1.89 -11.13 -17.97
C ASN A 167 3.14 -11.49 -17.16
N ILE A 168 3.25 -12.77 -16.78
CA ILE A 168 4.38 -13.28 -15.96
C ILE A 168 5.74 -13.01 -16.60
N LYS A 169 5.88 -13.09 -17.93
CA LYS A 169 7.15 -12.81 -18.60
C LYS A 169 7.58 -11.35 -18.43
N LYS A 170 6.63 -10.41 -18.46
CA LYS A 170 6.89 -8.99 -18.15
C LYS A 170 7.23 -8.80 -16.68
N ALA A 171 6.52 -9.46 -15.76
CA ALA A 171 6.82 -9.43 -14.33
C ALA A 171 8.26 -9.94 -14.06
N ILE A 172 8.68 -11.06 -14.64
CA ILE A 172 10.05 -11.60 -14.52
C ILE A 172 11.08 -10.58 -15.01
N LYS A 173 10.89 -10.03 -16.23
CA LYS A 173 11.81 -9.06 -16.81
C LYS A 173 11.96 -7.81 -15.94
N LEU A 174 10.84 -7.25 -15.48
CA LEU A 174 10.84 -6.03 -14.68
C LEU A 174 11.35 -6.29 -13.26
N SER A 175 11.04 -7.44 -12.66
CA SER A 175 11.59 -7.85 -11.36
C SER A 175 13.11 -7.94 -11.41
N SER A 176 13.67 -8.57 -12.44
CA SER A 176 15.13 -8.65 -12.63
C SER A 176 15.76 -7.26 -12.81
N PHE A 177 15.12 -6.37 -13.57
CA PHE A 177 15.61 -5.02 -13.83
C PHE A 177 15.61 -4.12 -12.59
N LEU A 178 14.60 -4.23 -11.72
CA LEU A 178 14.43 -3.42 -10.53
C LEU A 178 15.07 -4.02 -9.26
N SER A 179 15.50 -5.29 -9.31
CA SER A 179 16.16 -5.92 -8.17
C SER A 179 17.59 -5.43 -7.99
N SER A 180 18.03 -5.40 -6.73
CA SER A 180 19.41 -5.12 -6.33
C SER A 180 19.84 -6.10 -5.24
N LYS A 181 21.11 -5.98 -4.76
CA LYS A 181 21.62 -6.82 -3.66
C LYS A 181 20.71 -6.79 -2.43
N ASN A 182 20.19 -5.60 -2.08
CA ASN A 182 19.40 -5.39 -0.87
C ASN A 182 17.90 -5.25 -1.15
N PHE A 183 17.46 -5.29 -2.41
CA PHE A 183 16.05 -5.17 -2.76
C PHE A 183 15.70 -6.25 -3.80
N ARG A 184 15.01 -7.28 -3.35
CA ARG A 184 14.67 -8.45 -4.19
C ARG A 184 13.19 -8.42 -4.56
N LEU A 185 12.90 -8.62 -5.85
CA LEU A 185 11.55 -8.70 -6.37
C LEU A 185 11.26 -10.12 -6.88
N TYR A 186 10.18 -10.70 -6.39
CA TYR A 186 9.66 -11.99 -6.82
C TYR A 186 8.50 -11.78 -7.78
N PRO A 187 8.58 -12.29 -9.02
CA PRO A 187 7.51 -12.11 -9.98
C PRO A 187 6.28 -12.96 -9.62
N SER A 188 5.09 -12.46 -9.95
CA SER A 188 3.82 -13.18 -9.80
C SER A 188 2.89 -12.84 -10.97
N ASP A 189 1.97 -13.73 -11.30
CA ASP A 189 0.84 -13.50 -12.23
C ASP A 189 -0.48 -13.23 -11.48
N ASP A 190 -0.52 -13.39 -10.15
CA ASP A 190 -1.69 -13.10 -9.33
C ASP A 190 -1.77 -11.63 -8.91
N VAL A 191 -2.21 -10.78 -9.82
CA VAL A 191 -2.42 -9.34 -9.60
C VAL A 191 -3.47 -9.10 -8.50
N ILE A 192 -4.50 -9.92 -8.42
CA ILE A 192 -5.62 -9.76 -7.46
C ILE A 192 -5.14 -10.12 -6.06
N GLY A 193 -4.57 -11.31 -5.86
CA GLY A 193 -4.11 -11.76 -4.55
C GLY A 193 -3.04 -10.86 -3.96
N VAL A 194 -2.08 -10.36 -4.76
CA VAL A 194 -1.04 -9.43 -4.29
C VAL A 194 -1.64 -8.11 -3.81
N GLN A 195 -2.64 -7.55 -4.51
CA GLN A 195 -3.33 -6.33 -4.07
C GLN A 195 -4.17 -6.55 -2.81
N LEU A 196 -4.92 -7.66 -2.77
CA LEU A 196 -5.76 -8.01 -1.63
C LEU A 196 -4.90 -8.21 -0.38
N GLY A 197 -3.81 -8.95 -0.48
CA GLY A 197 -2.84 -9.10 0.60
C GLY A 197 -2.38 -7.75 1.16
N ALA A 198 -1.96 -6.86 0.28
CA ALA A 198 -1.52 -5.52 0.63
C ALA A 198 -2.59 -4.64 1.29
N ALA A 199 -3.84 -4.79 0.87
CA ALA A 199 -4.95 -3.99 1.36
C ALA A 199 -5.48 -4.52 2.70
N ILE A 200 -5.79 -5.82 2.77
CA ILE A 200 -6.50 -6.44 3.89
C ILE A 200 -5.63 -6.51 5.14
N LYS A 201 -4.31 -6.71 5.01
CA LYS A 201 -3.39 -6.70 6.15
C LYS A 201 -3.56 -5.48 7.06
N ASN A 202 -3.92 -4.33 6.48
CA ASN A 202 -4.10 -3.09 7.23
C ASN A 202 -5.30 -3.14 8.18
N VAL A 203 -6.35 -3.90 7.81
CA VAL A 203 -7.51 -4.17 8.67
C VAL A 203 -7.09 -5.02 9.86
N TYR A 204 -6.33 -6.09 9.60
CA TYR A 204 -5.85 -6.98 10.66
C TYR A 204 -4.77 -6.34 11.54
N ALA A 205 -4.04 -5.37 11.03
CA ALA A 205 -3.15 -4.57 11.87
C ALA A 205 -3.95 -3.71 12.88
N ILE A 206 -5.12 -3.20 12.50
CA ILE A 206 -6.01 -2.52 13.46
C ILE A 206 -6.50 -3.51 14.51
N SER A 207 -6.99 -4.70 14.13
CA SER A 207 -7.48 -5.71 15.08
C SER A 207 -6.37 -6.18 16.05
N SER A 208 -5.16 -6.42 15.53
CA SER A 208 -4.01 -6.80 16.35
C SER A 208 -3.62 -5.69 17.32
N GLY A 209 -3.66 -4.43 16.87
CA GLY A 209 -3.45 -3.27 17.73
C GLY A 209 -4.52 -3.15 18.83
N ILE A 210 -5.79 -3.43 18.53
CA ILE A 210 -6.87 -3.43 19.53
C ILE A 210 -6.59 -4.47 20.63
N VAL A 211 -6.24 -5.72 20.26
CA VAL A 211 -5.89 -6.78 21.19
C VAL A 211 -4.71 -6.40 22.08
N SER A 212 -3.68 -5.77 21.49
CA SER A 212 -2.54 -5.23 22.23
C SER A 212 -2.95 -4.11 23.17
N GLY A 213 -3.79 -3.16 22.72
CA GLY A 213 -4.30 -2.06 23.54
C GLY A 213 -5.18 -2.49 24.71
N LEU A 214 -5.94 -3.59 24.54
CA LEU A 214 -6.74 -4.26 25.59
C LEU A 214 -5.89 -5.07 26.55
N ASN A 215 -4.57 -5.21 26.31
CA ASN A 215 -3.65 -6.00 27.12
C ASN A 215 -4.04 -7.49 27.26
N TYR A 216 -4.55 -8.11 26.18
CA TYR A 216 -4.95 -9.53 26.19
C TYR A 216 -3.79 -10.51 26.11
N GLY A 217 -2.57 -10.00 25.91
CA GLY A 217 -1.34 -10.77 25.87
C GLY A 217 -0.99 -11.38 24.50
N GLU A 218 0.20 -11.95 24.44
CA GLU A 218 0.81 -12.44 23.19
C GLU A 218 0.08 -13.65 22.60
N ASN A 219 -0.44 -14.55 23.46
CA ASN A 219 -1.20 -15.72 22.99
C ASN A 219 -2.47 -15.31 22.23
N ALA A 220 -3.20 -14.31 22.71
CA ALA A 220 -4.37 -13.79 22.05
C ALA A 220 -4.00 -13.12 20.71
N GLY A 221 -2.88 -12.38 20.68
CA GLY A 221 -2.35 -11.78 19.47
C GLY A 221 -1.99 -12.83 18.41
N ALA A 222 -1.27 -13.89 18.79
CA ALA A 222 -0.89 -14.98 17.89
C ALA A 222 -2.12 -15.74 17.36
N ALA A 223 -3.09 -16.05 18.22
CA ALA A 223 -4.34 -16.69 17.83
C ALA A 223 -5.14 -15.82 16.85
N LEU A 224 -5.27 -14.52 17.13
CA LEU A 224 -5.94 -13.57 16.24
C LEU A 224 -5.27 -13.53 14.86
N LEU A 225 -3.94 -13.41 14.79
CA LEU A 225 -3.21 -13.36 13.51
C LEU A 225 -3.37 -14.64 12.70
N THR A 226 -3.33 -15.80 13.32
CA THR A 226 -3.57 -17.09 12.65
C THR A 226 -4.98 -17.12 12.02
N ARG A 227 -5.99 -16.68 12.76
CA ARG A 227 -7.37 -16.59 12.24
C ARG A 227 -7.52 -15.52 11.18
N ALA A 228 -6.84 -14.39 11.32
CA ALA A 228 -6.82 -13.32 10.33
C ALA A 228 -6.24 -13.80 8.98
N ILE A 229 -5.16 -14.60 8.99
CA ILE A 229 -4.59 -15.20 7.78
C ILE A 229 -5.62 -16.12 7.10
N SER A 230 -6.30 -16.98 7.87
CA SER A 230 -7.34 -17.86 7.34
C SER A 230 -8.51 -17.08 6.72
N GLU A 231 -8.92 -15.98 7.35
CA GLU A 231 -9.96 -15.07 6.84
C GLU A 231 -9.51 -14.34 5.58
N MET A 232 -8.27 -13.88 5.55
CA MET A 232 -7.65 -13.23 4.40
C MET A 232 -7.59 -14.15 3.17
N VAL A 233 -7.32 -15.45 3.38
CA VAL A 233 -7.37 -16.47 2.32
C VAL A 233 -8.79 -16.59 1.77
N ARG A 234 -9.82 -16.68 2.63
CA ARG A 234 -11.21 -16.77 2.17
C ARG A 234 -11.62 -15.53 1.35
N ILE A 235 -11.29 -14.34 1.84
CA ILE A 235 -11.58 -13.09 1.12
C ILE A 235 -10.84 -13.05 -0.22
N SER A 236 -9.56 -13.43 -0.24
CA SER A 236 -8.76 -13.45 -1.47
C SER A 236 -9.35 -14.39 -2.52
N ILE A 237 -9.67 -15.64 -2.15
CA ILE A 237 -10.29 -16.62 -3.05
C ILE A 237 -11.66 -16.11 -3.54
N GLY A 238 -12.49 -15.58 -2.65
CA GLY A 238 -13.82 -15.06 -3.01
C GLY A 238 -13.78 -13.89 -4.00
N LEU A 239 -12.68 -13.16 -4.05
CA LEU A 239 -12.45 -12.04 -4.98
C LEU A 239 -11.56 -12.44 -6.18
N GLY A 240 -11.23 -13.72 -6.34
CA GLY A 240 -10.49 -14.24 -7.50
C GLY A 240 -8.97 -14.25 -7.37
N GLY A 241 -8.42 -14.04 -6.19
CA GLY A 241 -6.99 -14.20 -5.89
C GLY A 241 -6.63 -15.65 -5.52
N ASN A 242 -5.34 -15.97 -5.58
CA ASN A 242 -4.82 -17.29 -5.23
C ASN A 242 -4.48 -17.36 -3.73
N LYS A 243 -4.85 -18.49 -3.08
CA LYS A 243 -4.50 -18.74 -1.67
C LYS A 243 -2.99 -18.72 -1.41
N ASP A 244 -2.19 -19.28 -2.34
CA ASP A 244 -0.74 -19.39 -2.17
C ASP A 244 -0.05 -18.01 -2.15
N THR A 245 -0.62 -17.04 -2.85
CA THR A 245 -0.17 -15.64 -2.81
C THR A 245 -0.29 -15.05 -1.39
N ILE A 246 -1.35 -15.43 -0.67
CA ILE A 246 -1.57 -14.95 0.70
C ILE A 246 -0.53 -15.53 1.68
N PHE A 247 -0.05 -16.75 1.46
CA PHE A 247 1.04 -17.31 2.26
C PHE A 247 2.43 -16.75 1.90
N GLY A 248 2.54 -15.96 0.84
CA GLY A 248 3.78 -15.31 0.40
C GLY A 248 4.06 -13.97 1.07
N LEU A 249 4.99 -13.22 0.44
CA LEU A 249 5.48 -11.93 0.94
C LEU A 249 4.38 -10.85 1.00
N SER A 250 3.48 -10.78 0.01
CA SER A 250 2.41 -9.78 -0.04
C SER A 250 1.26 -10.06 0.93
N GLY A 251 1.17 -11.26 1.47
CA GLY A 251 0.21 -11.68 2.49
C GLY A 251 0.86 -11.85 3.85
N VAL A 252 1.24 -13.09 4.21
CA VAL A 252 1.82 -13.44 5.53
C VAL A 252 3.05 -12.59 5.86
N GLY A 253 3.95 -12.38 4.91
CA GLY A 253 5.15 -11.57 5.15
C GLY A 253 4.81 -10.12 5.56
N ASP A 254 3.87 -9.50 4.84
CA ASP A 254 3.49 -8.11 5.10
C ASP A 254 2.54 -7.98 6.32
N ILE A 255 1.71 -8.99 6.61
CA ILE A 255 0.86 -9.01 7.82
C ILE A 255 1.71 -9.13 9.09
N LEU A 256 2.71 -10.02 9.10
CA LEU A 256 3.61 -10.17 10.24
C LEU A 256 4.32 -8.85 10.55
N LEU A 257 4.90 -8.20 9.54
CA LEU A 257 5.56 -6.90 9.72
C LEU A 257 4.59 -5.82 10.23
N THR A 258 3.37 -5.78 9.69
CA THR A 258 2.44 -4.67 9.93
C THR A 258 1.67 -4.81 11.25
N CYS A 259 1.37 -6.05 11.67
CA CYS A 259 0.55 -6.34 12.84
C CYS A 259 1.34 -6.46 14.15
N THR A 260 2.69 -6.45 14.10
CA THR A 260 3.55 -6.60 15.28
C THR A 260 4.45 -5.39 15.54
N SER A 261 4.32 -4.33 14.75
CA SER A 261 5.20 -3.16 14.87
C SER A 261 4.42 -1.88 15.13
N GLU A 262 4.80 -1.13 16.14
CA GLU A 262 4.28 0.21 16.43
C GLU A 262 4.58 1.24 15.32
N SER A 263 5.56 0.97 14.46
CA SER A 263 5.79 1.74 13.25
C SER A 263 4.63 1.65 12.24
N SER A 264 3.74 0.68 12.41
CA SER A 264 2.51 0.57 11.63
C SER A 264 1.45 1.56 12.12
N ARG A 265 1.07 2.50 11.26
CA ARG A 265 -0.03 3.46 11.55
C ARG A 265 -1.36 2.76 11.85
N ASN A 266 -1.60 1.60 11.24
CA ASN A 266 -2.82 0.81 11.47
C ASN A 266 -2.77 0.12 12.83
N PHE A 267 -1.65 -0.50 13.19
CA PHE A 267 -1.45 -1.11 14.50
C PHE A 267 -1.55 -0.07 15.62
N SER A 268 -0.87 1.07 15.49
CA SER A 268 -0.96 2.17 16.47
C SER A 268 -2.37 2.79 16.57
N LEU A 269 -3.17 2.78 15.48
CA LEU A 269 -4.59 3.14 15.53
C LEU A 269 -5.35 2.15 16.41
N GLY A 270 -5.13 0.84 16.18
CA GLY A 270 -5.75 -0.20 16.98
C GLY A 270 -5.40 -0.13 18.46
N ILE A 271 -4.12 0.11 18.81
CA ILE A 271 -3.69 0.29 20.21
C ILE A 271 -4.46 1.44 20.88
N ALA A 272 -4.58 2.57 20.20
CA ALA A 272 -5.29 3.74 20.73
C ALA A 272 -6.77 3.42 21.01
N ILE A 273 -7.43 2.70 20.10
CA ILE A 273 -8.81 2.24 20.24
C ILE A 273 -8.93 1.25 21.42
N GLY A 274 -8.03 0.25 21.50
CA GLY A 274 -8.00 -0.72 22.59
C GLY A 274 -7.79 -0.10 23.98
N LYS A 275 -7.05 1.01 24.03
CA LYS A 275 -6.88 1.84 25.25
C LYS A 275 -8.08 2.72 25.57
N GLY A 276 -9.17 2.66 24.80
CA GLY A 276 -10.41 3.39 25.03
C GLY A 276 -10.48 4.81 24.47
N LEU A 277 -9.53 5.21 23.61
CA LEU A 277 -9.62 6.50 22.95
C LEU A 277 -10.72 6.49 21.87
N LYS A 278 -11.47 7.57 21.76
CA LYS A 278 -12.53 7.72 20.75
C LYS A 278 -11.93 7.89 19.35
N ILE A 279 -12.53 7.23 18.39
CA ILE A 279 -12.05 7.24 16.98
C ILE A 279 -12.00 8.65 16.41
N GLU A 280 -13.01 9.47 16.69
CA GLU A 280 -13.09 10.85 16.23
C GLU A 280 -11.91 11.69 16.74
N GLU A 281 -11.53 11.49 18.00
CA GLU A 281 -10.39 12.20 18.63
C GLU A 281 -9.06 11.73 18.01
N ILE A 282 -8.92 10.41 17.78
CA ILE A 282 -7.72 9.85 17.15
C ILE A 282 -7.56 10.40 15.72
N ILE A 283 -8.64 10.44 14.93
CA ILE A 283 -8.62 10.92 13.55
C ILE A 283 -8.29 12.42 13.51
N LYS A 284 -8.89 13.22 14.40
CA LYS A 284 -8.67 14.67 14.48
C LYS A 284 -7.21 15.05 14.78
N ASN A 285 -6.54 14.22 15.59
CA ASN A 285 -5.17 14.47 16.05
C ASN A 285 -4.10 13.87 15.13
N ARG A 286 -4.46 13.17 14.05
CA ARG A 286 -3.53 12.59 13.10
C ARG A 286 -3.43 13.43 11.83
N THR A 287 -2.22 13.67 11.36
CA THR A 287 -1.96 14.35 10.07
C THR A 287 -2.41 13.51 8.87
N THR A 288 -2.44 12.18 9.02
CA THR A 288 -2.90 11.25 7.97
C THR A 288 -3.70 10.12 8.59
N ILE A 289 -4.85 9.79 7.99
CA ILE A 289 -5.67 8.65 8.40
C ILE A 289 -4.98 7.36 7.92
N ALA A 290 -4.98 6.33 8.77
CA ALA A 290 -4.46 5.02 8.42
C ALA A 290 -5.31 4.38 7.30
N GLU A 291 -4.66 3.82 6.26
CA GLU A 291 -5.34 3.23 5.10
C GLU A 291 -6.32 2.11 5.49
N GLY A 292 -6.03 1.38 6.57
CA GLY A 292 -6.91 0.34 7.10
C GLY A 292 -8.30 0.85 7.47
N TYR A 293 -8.43 2.11 7.91
CA TYR A 293 -9.73 2.71 8.17
C TYR A 293 -10.62 2.65 6.92
N TYR A 294 -10.14 3.16 5.80
CA TYR A 294 -10.88 3.15 4.53
C TYR A 294 -11.05 1.75 3.95
N THR A 295 -9.99 0.94 4.01
CA THR A 295 -9.97 -0.44 3.48
C THR A 295 -11.00 -1.31 4.20
N THR A 296 -11.17 -1.15 5.52
CA THR A 296 -12.16 -1.91 6.30
C THR A 296 -13.55 -1.77 5.70
N LYS A 297 -13.99 -0.55 5.40
CA LYS A 297 -15.33 -0.31 4.81
C LYS A 297 -15.47 -0.93 3.42
N ALA A 298 -14.45 -0.76 2.57
CA ALA A 298 -14.51 -1.29 1.21
C ALA A 298 -14.55 -2.82 1.18
N ILE A 299 -13.67 -3.48 1.94
CA ILE A 299 -13.60 -4.95 2.01
C ILE A 299 -14.83 -5.53 2.71
N TYR A 300 -15.33 -4.89 3.77
CA TYR A 300 -16.55 -5.35 4.45
C TYR A 300 -17.74 -5.38 3.50
N ASN A 301 -17.95 -4.33 2.73
CA ASN A 301 -19.05 -4.29 1.75
C ASN A 301 -18.90 -5.38 0.69
N LEU A 302 -17.70 -5.60 0.17
CA LEU A 302 -17.43 -6.67 -0.80
C LEU A 302 -17.67 -8.06 -0.20
N ALA A 303 -17.17 -8.32 1.01
CA ALA A 303 -17.35 -9.59 1.72
C ALA A 303 -18.84 -9.87 1.97
N GLN A 304 -19.62 -8.86 2.38
CA GLN A 304 -21.08 -8.99 2.56
C GLN A 304 -21.79 -9.32 1.24
N THR A 305 -21.47 -8.60 0.17
CA THR A 305 -22.07 -8.82 -1.15
C THR A 305 -21.81 -10.25 -1.67
N LEU A 306 -20.63 -10.81 -1.38
CA LEU A 306 -20.21 -12.14 -1.82
C LEU A 306 -20.53 -13.25 -0.81
N GLY A 307 -21.11 -12.94 0.34
CA GLY A 307 -21.43 -13.93 1.39
C GLY A 307 -20.17 -14.57 2.03
N ILE A 308 -19.05 -13.86 2.08
CA ILE A 308 -17.80 -14.37 2.65
C ILE A 308 -17.83 -14.28 4.18
N ASP A 309 -17.60 -15.40 4.89
CA ASP A 309 -17.46 -15.43 6.36
C ASP A 309 -16.15 -14.74 6.79
N ALA A 310 -16.29 -13.52 7.29
CA ALA A 310 -15.17 -12.66 7.70
C ALA A 310 -15.44 -12.00 9.07
N PRO A 311 -15.45 -12.78 10.16
CA PRO A 311 -15.86 -12.29 11.49
C PRO A 311 -14.90 -11.24 12.07
N ILE A 312 -13.59 -11.36 11.88
CA ILE A 312 -12.62 -10.36 12.38
C ILE A 312 -12.80 -9.04 11.64
N LEU A 313 -12.93 -9.09 10.31
CA LEU A 313 -13.24 -7.91 9.49
C LEU A 313 -14.53 -7.23 9.95
N LYS A 314 -15.59 -8.04 10.22
CA LYS A 314 -16.86 -7.53 10.73
C LYS A 314 -16.70 -6.81 12.05
N SER A 315 -16.01 -7.41 13.03
CA SER A 315 -15.77 -6.78 14.34
C SER A 315 -14.96 -5.47 14.20
N VAL A 316 -13.92 -5.44 13.34
CA VAL A 316 -13.17 -4.21 13.06
C VAL A 316 -14.07 -3.15 12.42
N TYR A 317 -14.95 -3.56 11.49
CA TYR A 317 -15.92 -2.64 10.88
C TYR A 317 -16.90 -2.07 11.90
N ASP A 318 -17.47 -2.91 12.77
CA ASP A 318 -18.42 -2.49 13.80
C ASP A 318 -17.77 -1.52 14.80
N ILE A 319 -16.53 -1.78 15.21
CA ILE A 319 -15.77 -0.87 16.06
C ILE A 319 -15.53 0.48 15.35
N LEU A 320 -15.08 0.47 14.10
CA LEU A 320 -14.68 1.70 13.39
C LEU A 320 -15.85 2.55 12.91
N TYR A 321 -16.98 1.95 12.57
CA TYR A 321 -18.09 2.63 11.88
C TYR A 321 -19.42 2.60 12.63
N ASN A 322 -19.61 1.62 13.55
CA ASN A 322 -20.83 1.45 14.32
C ASN A 322 -20.61 1.72 15.82
N THR A 323 -19.43 2.25 16.20
CA THR A 323 -19.07 2.58 17.60
C THR A 323 -19.21 1.39 18.57
N ALA A 324 -19.05 0.15 18.08
CA ALA A 324 -19.11 -1.04 18.91
C ALA A 324 -17.96 -1.05 19.94
N ASN A 325 -18.24 -1.57 21.14
CA ASN A 325 -17.23 -1.67 22.19
C ASN A 325 -16.19 -2.74 21.84
N PRO A 326 -14.87 -2.42 21.81
CA PRO A 326 -13.82 -3.38 21.47
C PRO A 326 -13.78 -4.62 22.35
N ILE A 327 -14.08 -4.51 23.66
CA ILE A 327 -14.13 -5.64 24.58
C ILE A 327 -15.29 -6.57 24.21
N HIS A 328 -16.46 -6.00 23.93
CA HIS A 328 -17.63 -6.77 23.53
C HIS A 328 -17.38 -7.51 22.21
N GLU A 329 -16.79 -6.87 21.22
CA GLU A 329 -16.46 -7.49 19.94
C GLU A 329 -15.43 -8.65 20.10
N ALA A 330 -14.44 -8.49 20.99
CA ALA A 330 -13.51 -9.56 21.32
C ALA A 330 -14.24 -10.76 21.96
N GLU A 331 -15.18 -10.51 22.88
CA GLU A 331 -16.01 -11.58 23.46
C GLU A 331 -16.89 -12.29 22.44
N VAL A 332 -17.48 -11.55 21.48
CA VAL A 332 -18.25 -12.13 20.38
C VAL A 332 -17.39 -13.09 19.56
N LEU A 333 -16.16 -12.70 19.24
CA LEU A 333 -15.22 -13.57 18.52
C LEU A 333 -14.85 -14.83 19.32
N LEU A 334 -14.62 -14.69 20.62
CA LEU A 334 -14.28 -15.82 21.51
C LEU A 334 -15.44 -16.79 21.74
N LYS A 335 -16.69 -16.32 21.69
CA LYS A 335 -17.91 -17.14 21.85
C LYS A 335 -18.34 -17.86 20.57
N ARG A 336 -17.65 -17.66 19.44
CA ARG A 336 -17.98 -18.38 18.19
C ARG A 336 -17.84 -19.89 18.41
N PRO A 337 -18.74 -20.69 17.80
CA PRO A 337 -18.65 -22.15 17.89
C PRO A 337 -17.28 -22.66 17.44
N ILE A 338 -16.73 -23.61 18.19
CA ILE A 338 -15.52 -24.31 17.80
C ILE A 338 -15.86 -25.16 16.57
N LYS A 339 -15.14 -24.90 15.48
CA LYS A 339 -15.29 -25.68 14.25
C LYS A 339 -14.63 -27.07 14.41
N GLU A 340 -15.07 -28.03 13.60
CA GLU A 340 -14.52 -29.41 13.61
C GLU A 340 -13.05 -29.45 13.15
N SER A 341 -12.59 -28.43 12.45
CA SER A 341 -11.20 -28.29 11.96
C SER A 341 -10.69 -26.88 12.15
N GLU A 342 -9.39 -26.76 12.34
CA GLU A 342 -8.70 -25.47 12.39
C GLU A 342 -8.84 -24.66 11.09
N PHE A 343 -8.91 -25.33 9.95
CA PHE A 343 -8.86 -24.70 8.61
C PHE A 343 -10.25 -24.49 7.95
N TYR A 344 -11.34 -24.95 8.55
CA TYR A 344 -12.70 -24.89 7.97
C TYR A 344 -13.67 -24.04 8.80
#